data_8f6c6fb00972994a9067b02dd6c076fc
#
_entry.id   8f6c6fb00972994a9067b02dd6c076fc
#
_cell.length_a   1.000
_cell.length_b   1.000
_cell.length_c   1.000
_cell.angle_alpha   90.00
_cell.angle_beta   90.00
_cell.angle_gamma   90.00
#
_symmetry.space_group_name_H-M   'P 1'
#
loop_
_entity.id
_entity.type
_entity.pdbx_description
1 polymer ?
#
loop_
_entity_poly.entity_id
_entity_poly.type
_entity_poly.pdbx_seq_one_letter_code
_entity_poly.pdbx_strand_id
1 'polypeptide(L)'
;MLNNGKSGVVEPPDYSDYYIVELNDNWRMSDRIANPDSDRYDGVYESFSNYNVNNGVAIMTITIKGLNSFTLYVRSYAEAYYDYVMVSQLDVDINGSTSYLYSAAVKAHTRTTQNSGTDIYSYTPVTYSNIGGGEHKITIVYLKDSGTNTGDDRGYILIDKNMDVYSDDTSGNEPDDVFDINNYMTIEALEDGLQASLNGNDIEYCVDGSNSWISLSSGSYTQSINAGHKLSFRGSGLIPAANKGIGTFSITKRCKLTGNCNSLLFGDNAATNYSLAEYSYAFYKLFYNCTNVVNVSLTFLPAMAMSNYCYGYMFYGCTNLIDAPNLPSLTLMGSCYYYMYYGCSSMTNPGEISATTLATYCCYGMYYKCVSLQSAPVLYAEVLPSYCYYYMFSGCSSLNYIKTYAITTSGYYPMYYWMNGVSSTGTFYKHIDATWTNTGLSGGVPDGWTIKYITT
;
A
#
# COMPACT_ATOMS: atom_id res chain seq x y z
N MET A 1 -7.91 -3.35 -59.96
CA MET A 1 -8.76 -2.46 -59.16
C MET A 1 -8.14 -2.45 -57.77
N LEU A 2 -7.44 -1.36 -57.45
CA LEU A 2 -6.75 -1.17 -56.19
C LEU A 2 -7.77 -0.76 -55.13
N ASN A 3 -7.89 -1.53 -54.09
CA ASN A 3 -8.77 -1.24 -52.95
C ASN A 3 -8.01 -0.33 -51.98
N ASN A 4 -8.35 0.94 -51.98
CA ASN A 4 -7.83 1.93 -51.03
C ASN A 4 -8.39 1.62 -49.65
N GLY A 5 -7.55 1.00 -48.80
CA GLY A 5 -7.77 0.92 -47.36
C GLY A 5 -7.68 2.32 -46.75
N LYS A 6 -8.81 2.89 -46.38
CA LYS A 6 -8.85 4.00 -45.44
C LYS A 6 -8.31 3.51 -44.10
N SER A 7 -7.18 4.06 -43.66
CA SER A 7 -6.79 4.01 -42.26
C SER A 7 -7.83 4.82 -41.48
N GLY A 8 -8.75 4.14 -40.83
CA GLY A 8 -9.61 4.77 -39.85
C GLY A 8 -8.75 5.24 -38.68
N VAL A 9 -8.59 6.52 -38.54
CA VAL A 9 -8.21 7.13 -37.28
C VAL A 9 -9.40 6.81 -36.37
N VAL A 10 -9.19 5.90 -35.43
CA VAL A 10 -10.13 5.69 -34.33
C VAL A 10 -9.97 6.96 -33.47
N GLU A 11 -10.95 7.84 -33.51
CA GLU A 11 -11.00 8.96 -32.57
C GLU A 11 -11.02 8.34 -31.16
N PRO A 12 -10.24 8.88 -30.22
CA PRO A 12 -10.29 8.41 -28.84
C PRO A 12 -11.74 8.57 -28.34
N PRO A 13 -12.26 7.61 -27.54
CA PRO A 13 -13.61 7.68 -27.02
C PRO A 13 -13.80 9.00 -26.26
N ASP A 14 -14.99 9.59 -26.39
CA ASP A 14 -15.40 10.73 -25.58
C ASP A 14 -15.66 10.25 -24.15
N TYR A 15 -14.70 10.44 -23.28
CA TYR A 15 -14.76 9.99 -21.89
C TYR A 15 -15.78 10.74 -21.02
N SER A 16 -16.41 11.81 -21.53
CA SER A 16 -17.47 12.55 -20.84
C SER A 16 -18.70 11.68 -20.51
N ASP A 17 -18.88 10.56 -21.23
CA ASP A 17 -19.95 9.60 -20.95
C ASP A 17 -19.65 8.71 -19.72
N TYR A 18 -18.39 8.65 -19.26
CA TYR A 18 -17.95 7.73 -18.21
C TYR A 18 -17.71 8.38 -16.87
N TYR A 19 -17.54 9.69 -16.81
CA TYR A 19 -17.45 10.40 -15.56
C TYR A 19 -18.01 11.82 -15.64
N ILE A 20 -18.52 12.29 -14.51
CA ILE A 20 -19.04 13.66 -14.33
C ILE A 20 -18.32 14.24 -13.12
N VAL A 21 -17.74 15.43 -13.29
CA VAL A 21 -17.13 16.18 -12.20
C VAL A 21 -18.12 17.25 -11.73
N GLU A 22 -18.59 17.11 -10.51
CA GLU A 22 -19.41 18.11 -9.85
C GLU A 22 -18.54 19.01 -8.99
N LEU A 23 -18.32 20.22 -9.48
CA LEU A 23 -17.56 21.25 -8.79
C LEU A 23 -18.52 22.06 -7.90
N ASN A 24 -18.23 22.12 -6.62
CA ASN A 24 -18.88 23.14 -5.78
C ASN A 24 -18.17 24.48 -5.97
N ASP A 25 -18.66 25.53 -5.32
CA ASP A 25 -18.15 26.92 -5.44
C ASP A 25 -16.65 27.06 -5.08
N ASN A 26 -16.05 26.04 -4.52
CA ASN A 26 -14.66 26.03 -4.03
C ASN A 26 -13.66 25.24 -4.90
N TRP A 27 -14.11 24.66 -6.02
CA TRP A 27 -13.27 23.97 -7.01
C TRP A 27 -13.53 24.48 -8.41
N ARG A 28 -12.50 24.50 -9.27
CA ARG A 28 -12.59 24.90 -10.67
C ARG A 28 -11.54 24.20 -11.54
N MET A 29 -11.69 24.23 -12.85
CA MET A 29 -10.60 23.96 -13.77
C MET A 29 -9.52 25.04 -13.60
N SER A 30 -8.26 24.63 -13.50
CA SER A 30 -7.15 25.57 -13.33
C SER A 30 -6.84 26.29 -14.64
N ASP A 31 -6.78 27.60 -14.57
CA ASP A 31 -6.26 28.47 -15.63
C ASP A 31 -4.78 28.86 -15.37
N ARG A 32 -4.22 28.47 -14.23
CA ARG A 32 -2.88 28.83 -13.75
C ARG A 32 -1.84 27.76 -13.95
N ILE A 33 -2.25 26.48 -13.93
CA ILE A 33 -1.39 25.33 -14.13
C ILE A 33 -1.76 24.69 -15.45
N ALA A 34 -0.79 24.66 -16.37
CA ALA A 34 -0.99 23.96 -17.64
C ALA A 34 -1.18 22.45 -17.39
N ASN A 35 -2.09 21.83 -18.15
CA ASN A 35 -2.22 20.40 -18.19
C ASN A 35 -0.86 19.79 -18.62
N PRO A 36 -0.21 18.97 -17.80
CA PRO A 36 1.13 18.44 -18.09
C PRO A 36 1.17 17.52 -19.31
N ASP A 37 0.04 16.88 -19.62
CA ASP A 37 -0.13 15.99 -20.77
C ASP A 37 -1.61 15.95 -21.16
N SER A 38 -1.98 16.73 -22.18
CA SER A 38 -3.38 16.85 -22.63
C SER A 38 -3.90 15.59 -23.33
N ASP A 39 -3.02 14.70 -23.79
CA ASP A 39 -3.44 13.44 -24.39
C ASP A 39 -3.81 12.43 -23.31
N ARG A 40 -3.20 12.55 -22.11
CA ARG A 40 -3.40 11.63 -20.98
C ARG A 40 -4.39 12.17 -19.95
N TYR A 41 -4.41 13.45 -19.67
CA TYR A 41 -5.23 14.04 -18.60
C TYR A 41 -6.31 14.96 -19.16
N ASP A 42 -7.49 14.94 -18.55
CA ASP A 42 -8.61 15.80 -18.92
C ASP A 42 -8.32 17.28 -18.64
N GLY A 43 -7.69 17.55 -17.51
CA GLY A 43 -7.32 18.90 -17.10
C GLY A 43 -6.77 18.91 -15.68
N VAL A 44 -6.45 20.09 -15.19
CA VAL A 44 -6.06 20.30 -13.80
C VAL A 44 -7.23 20.95 -13.06
N TYR A 45 -7.82 20.24 -12.11
CA TYR A 45 -8.80 20.83 -11.20
C TYR A 45 -8.07 21.40 -9.98
N GLU A 46 -8.40 22.61 -9.58
CA GLU A 46 -7.83 23.25 -8.40
C GLU A 46 -8.92 23.71 -7.44
N SER A 47 -8.69 23.53 -6.13
CA SER A 47 -9.51 24.18 -5.12
C SER A 47 -9.28 25.70 -5.15
N PHE A 48 -10.30 26.50 -4.77
CA PHE A 48 -10.03 27.91 -4.51
C PHE A 48 -8.99 28.05 -3.40
N SER A 49 -8.17 29.11 -3.50
CA SER A 49 -7.24 29.44 -2.44
C SER A 49 -8.01 29.75 -1.16
N ASN A 50 -7.73 28.98 -0.14
CA ASN A 50 -8.20 29.27 1.21
C ASN A 50 -7.27 30.25 1.94
N TYR A 51 -6.43 30.97 1.20
CA TYR A 51 -5.56 32.03 1.74
C TYR A 51 -6.38 33.03 2.58
N ASN A 52 -5.98 33.23 3.82
CA ASN A 52 -6.71 33.98 4.85
C ASN A 52 -8.08 33.39 5.28
N VAL A 53 -8.42 32.15 4.90
CA VAL A 53 -9.62 31.47 5.41
C VAL A 53 -9.18 30.33 6.33
N ASN A 54 -9.24 30.56 7.63
CA ASN A 54 -8.94 29.52 8.60
C ASN A 54 -10.04 28.44 8.61
N ASN A 55 -9.64 27.15 8.71
CA ASN A 55 -10.54 26.01 8.67
C ASN A 55 -11.40 25.95 7.38
N GLY A 56 -10.84 26.35 6.25
CA GLY A 56 -11.50 26.27 4.95
C GLY A 56 -11.66 24.84 4.47
N VAL A 57 -12.81 24.54 3.88
CA VAL A 57 -13.12 23.24 3.28
C VAL A 57 -13.57 23.43 1.84
N ALA A 58 -12.97 22.68 0.91
CA ALA A 58 -13.44 22.60 -0.47
C ALA A 58 -13.76 21.14 -0.82
N ILE A 59 -14.96 20.88 -1.33
CA ILE A 59 -15.44 19.54 -1.67
C ILE A 59 -15.70 19.46 -3.17
N MET A 60 -15.25 18.38 -3.81
CA MET A 60 -15.54 18.03 -5.19
C MET A 60 -16.03 16.59 -5.23
N THR A 61 -17.00 16.31 -6.10
CA THR A 61 -17.49 14.94 -6.32
C THR A 61 -17.23 14.54 -7.77
N ILE A 62 -16.72 13.34 -7.97
CA ILE A 62 -16.61 12.70 -9.27
C ILE A 62 -17.56 11.51 -9.27
N THR A 63 -18.54 11.53 -10.17
CA THR A 63 -19.39 10.38 -10.46
C THR A 63 -18.79 9.64 -11.64
N ILE A 64 -18.50 8.35 -11.48
CA ILE A 64 -17.96 7.45 -12.51
C ILE A 64 -18.99 6.38 -12.84
N LYS A 65 -19.03 5.95 -14.11
CA LYS A 65 -19.99 4.96 -14.58
C LYS A 65 -19.38 4.11 -15.69
N GLY A 66 -19.67 2.81 -15.66
CA GLY A 66 -19.26 1.91 -16.73
C GLY A 66 -17.76 1.77 -16.90
N LEU A 67 -17.00 1.79 -15.79
CA LEU A 67 -15.55 1.65 -15.78
C LEU A 67 -15.12 0.45 -14.95
N ASN A 68 -14.13 -0.31 -15.44
CA ASN A 68 -13.43 -1.32 -14.64
C ASN A 68 -12.38 -0.68 -13.74
N SER A 69 -11.71 0.36 -14.24
CA SER A 69 -10.74 1.09 -13.45
C SER A 69 -10.78 2.58 -13.73
N PHE A 70 -10.42 3.36 -12.71
CA PHE A 70 -10.36 4.81 -12.75
C PHE A 70 -9.17 5.30 -11.92
N THR A 71 -8.33 6.16 -12.50
CA THR A 71 -7.18 6.72 -11.79
C THR A 71 -7.25 8.24 -11.80
N LEU A 72 -7.04 8.81 -10.63
CA LEU A 72 -6.80 10.24 -10.48
C LEU A 72 -5.49 10.49 -9.75
N TYR A 73 -4.91 11.67 -9.96
CA TYR A 73 -3.66 12.09 -9.36
C TYR A 73 -3.91 13.28 -8.45
N VAL A 74 -3.46 13.19 -7.23
CA VAL A 74 -3.79 14.10 -6.15
C VAL A 74 -2.56 14.84 -5.66
N ARG A 75 -2.68 16.14 -5.41
CA ARG A 75 -1.64 16.95 -4.82
C ARG A 75 -2.25 18.04 -3.93
N SER A 76 -1.61 18.34 -2.81
CA SER A 76 -1.82 19.61 -2.09
C SER A 76 -0.61 20.51 -2.26
N TYR A 77 -0.81 21.81 -2.36
CA TYR A 77 0.24 22.84 -2.38
C TYR A 77 -0.14 23.92 -1.36
N ALA A 78 0.32 23.73 -0.15
CA ALA A 78 -0.07 24.54 0.99
C ALA A 78 0.95 24.40 2.13
N GLU A 79 0.61 24.85 3.33
CA GLU A 79 1.46 24.72 4.50
C GLU A 79 1.75 23.27 4.86
N ALA A 80 3.02 22.94 5.06
CA ALA A 80 3.45 21.58 5.37
C ALA A 80 2.77 21.04 6.64
N TYR A 81 2.18 19.86 6.54
CA TYR A 81 1.58 19.07 7.63
C TYR A 81 0.21 19.51 8.16
N TYR A 82 -0.36 20.61 7.71
CA TYR A 82 -1.61 21.15 8.25
C TYR A 82 -2.75 21.15 7.25
N ASP A 83 -2.46 21.20 5.96
CA ASP A 83 -3.44 21.20 4.90
C ASP A 83 -3.43 19.88 4.14
N TYR A 84 -4.61 19.36 3.80
CA TYR A 84 -4.76 18.02 3.24
C TYR A 84 -5.71 17.97 2.06
N VAL A 85 -5.38 17.11 1.07
CA VAL A 85 -6.37 16.59 0.14
C VAL A 85 -6.70 15.15 0.54
N MET A 86 -7.97 14.88 0.77
CA MET A 86 -8.51 13.55 1.03
C MET A 86 -9.31 13.07 -0.16
N VAL A 87 -9.23 11.77 -0.45
CA VAL A 87 -10.01 11.11 -1.50
C VAL A 87 -10.73 9.93 -0.87
N SER A 88 -12.06 9.86 -1.04
CA SER A 88 -12.87 8.79 -0.45
C SER A 88 -12.61 7.42 -1.10
N GLN A 89 -13.00 6.34 -0.42
CA GLN A 89 -13.34 5.09 -1.09
C GLN A 89 -14.56 5.30 -2.00
N LEU A 90 -14.86 4.35 -2.90
CA LEU A 90 -16.07 4.41 -3.72
C LEU A 90 -17.31 4.45 -2.82
N ASP A 91 -18.26 5.32 -3.18
CA ASP A 91 -19.55 5.47 -2.53
C ASP A 91 -19.50 5.86 -1.04
N VAL A 92 -18.36 6.39 -0.59
CA VAL A 92 -18.17 6.87 0.78
C VAL A 92 -18.12 8.38 0.79
N ASP A 93 -19.03 9.01 1.51
CA ASP A 93 -19.01 10.46 1.74
C ASP A 93 -18.06 10.81 2.89
N ILE A 94 -17.07 11.65 2.62
CA ILE A 94 -16.09 12.16 3.60
C ILE A 94 -16.27 13.65 3.92
N ASN A 95 -17.39 14.21 3.81
CA ASN A 95 -17.95 15.53 4.11
C ASN A 95 -17.03 16.62 4.74
N GLY A 96 -15.71 16.54 4.57
CA GLY A 96 -14.74 17.52 5.05
C GLY A 96 -14.43 17.46 6.55
N SER A 97 -14.78 16.39 7.23
CA SER A 97 -14.40 16.19 8.64
C SER A 97 -12.96 15.72 8.77
N THR A 98 -12.17 16.36 9.64
CA THR A 98 -10.79 15.92 9.96
C THR A 98 -10.73 14.52 10.56
N SER A 99 -11.84 13.98 11.08
CA SER A 99 -11.92 12.61 11.58
C SER A 99 -11.67 11.54 10.51
N TYR A 100 -11.80 11.89 9.24
CA TYR A 100 -11.51 10.98 8.13
C TYR A 100 -10.04 10.92 7.72
N LEU A 101 -9.17 11.82 8.17
CA LEU A 101 -7.76 11.89 7.74
C LEU A 101 -7.00 10.56 7.86
N TYR A 102 -7.37 9.73 8.82
CA TYR A 102 -6.73 8.42 9.07
C TYR A 102 -7.74 7.26 9.05
N SER A 103 -8.88 7.48 8.44
CA SER A 103 -9.97 6.50 8.36
C SER A 103 -9.80 5.60 7.13
N ALA A 104 -10.27 4.35 7.21
CA ALA A 104 -10.37 3.45 6.06
C ALA A 104 -11.31 3.98 4.96
N ALA A 105 -12.13 4.99 5.26
CA ALA A 105 -12.98 5.66 4.28
C ALA A 105 -12.18 6.56 3.31
N VAL A 106 -10.92 6.89 3.62
CA VAL A 106 -10.05 7.73 2.81
C VAL A 106 -9.03 6.85 2.08
N LYS A 107 -8.98 6.95 0.76
CA LYS A 107 -8.05 6.20 -0.09
C LYS A 107 -6.67 6.84 -0.18
N ALA A 108 -6.61 8.17 -0.15
CA ALA A 108 -5.37 8.92 -0.07
C ALA A 108 -5.60 10.25 0.65
N HIS A 109 -4.62 10.69 1.40
CA HIS A 109 -4.47 12.09 1.81
C HIS A 109 -3.07 12.54 1.45
N THR A 110 -2.94 13.71 0.86
CA THR A 110 -1.64 14.29 0.53
C THR A 110 -1.35 15.46 1.47
N ARG A 111 -0.13 15.49 1.97
CA ARG A 111 0.45 16.61 2.70
C ARG A 111 1.53 17.24 1.84
N THR A 112 1.63 18.54 1.80
CA THR A 112 2.80 19.17 1.19
C THR A 112 3.97 19.22 2.16
N THR A 113 5.14 18.85 1.69
CA THR A 113 6.38 19.40 2.20
C THR A 113 6.63 20.72 1.49
N GLN A 114 6.91 21.80 2.22
CA GLN A 114 7.40 23.04 1.62
C GLN A 114 8.63 22.72 0.78
N ASN A 115 8.46 22.60 -0.53
CA ASN A 115 9.56 22.70 -1.47
C ASN A 115 9.49 24.05 -2.13
N SER A 116 10.52 24.83 -1.90
CA SER A 116 10.79 26.07 -2.57
C SER A 116 10.64 25.90 -4.09
N GLY A 117 9.49 26.18 -4.61
CA GLY A 117 9.29 26.84 -5.90
C GLY A 117 9.43 26.07 -7.20
N THR A 118 9.80 24.79 -7.28
CA THR A 118 10.07 24.17 -8.59
C THR A 118 9.54 22.76 -8.83
N ASP A 119 9.01 22.05 -7.83
CA ASP A 119 8.56 20.67 -8.02
C ASP A 119 7.04 20.58 -8.16
N ILE A 120 6.52 21.08 -9.29
CA ILE A 120 5.10 21.05 -9.67
C ILE A 120 4.61 19.62 -10.05
N TYR A 121 5.44 18.57 -9.94
CA TYR A 121 5.18 17.28 -10.57
C TYR A 121 5.00 16.09 -9.62
N SER A 122 4.95 16.26 -8.31
CA SER A 122 4.70 15.16 -7.40
C SER A 122 3.21 14.98 -7.09
N TYR A 123 2.45 14.40 -8.03
CA TYR A 123 1.10 13.95 -7.78
C TYR A 123 1.11 12.52 -7.24
N THR A 124 0.26 12.23 -6.26
CA THR A 124 0.03 10.88 -5.74
C THR A 124 -1.08 10.20 -6.55
N PRO A 125 -0.83 9.08 -7.22
CA PRO A 125 -1.87 8.35 -7.93
C PRO A 125 -2.85 7.68 -6.95
N VAL A 126 -4.14 7.74 -7.26
CA VAL A 126 -5.22 7.05 -6.56
C VAL A 126 -5.99 6.25 -7.59
N THR A 127 -5.83 4.93 -7.57
CA THR A 127 -6.47 4.03 -8.51
C THR A 127 -7.61 3.27 -7.85
N TYR A 128 -8.74 3.23 -8.52
CA TYR A 128 -9.88 2.36 -8.24
C TYR A 128 -9.89 1.26 -9.30
N SER A 129 -10.02 0.04 -8.90
CA SER A 129 -10.04 -1.13 -9.79
C SER A 129 -11.25 -2.00 -9.46
N ASN A 130 -11.71 -2.77 -10.42
CA ASN A 130 -12.88 -3.64 -10.27
C ASN A 130 -14.14 -2.86 -9.84
N ILE A 131 -14.36 -1.73 -10.50
CA ILE A 131 -15.44 -0.81 -10.15
C ILE A 131 -16.80 -1.41 -10.53
N GLY A 132 -16.88 -2.12 -11.66
CA GLY A 132 -18.12 -2.67 -12.19
C GLY A 132 -18.90 -1.67 -13.05
N GLY A 133 -19.96 -2.14 -13.74
CA GLY A 133 -20.75 -1.36 -14.69
C GLY A 133 -21.69 -0.32 -14.07
N GLY A 134 -21.77 -0.23 -12.74
CA GLY A 134 -22.65 0.69 -12.02
C GLY A 134 -22.19 2.14 -12.03
N GLU A 135 -22.99 2.99 -11.41
CA GLU A 135 -22.63 4.38 -11.10
C GLU A 135 -22.04 4.43 -9.68
N HIS A 136 -20.87 5.05 -9.54
CA HIS A 136 -20.14 5.17 -8.27
C HIS A 136 -19.69 6.60 -8.04
N LYS A 137 -19.55 6.99 -6.77
CA LYS A 137 -19.14 8.34 -6.38
C LYS A 137 -17.81 8.34 -5.64
N ILE A 138 -16.97 9.32 -5.97
CA ILE A 138 -15.72 9.63 -5.30
C ILE A 138 -15.83 11.05 -4.75
N THR A 139 -15.66 11.21 -3.45
CA THR A 139 -15.64 12.54 -2.80
C THR A 139 -14.19 12.96 -2.57
N ILE A 140 -13.82 14.15 -3.00
CA ILE A 140 -12.51 14.75 -2.82
C ILE A 140 -12.64 15.99 -1.97
N VAL A 141 -11.86 16.08 -0.91
CA VAL A 141 -11.93 17.18 0.05
C VAL A 141 -10.55 17.79 0.24
N TYR A 142 -10.43 19.08 0.05
CA TYR A 142 -9.28 19.86 0.50
C TYR A 142 -9.64 20.55 1.83
N LEU A 143 -8.82 20.30 2.85
CA LEU A 143 -8.94 20.90 4.18
C LEU A 143 -7.77 21.83 4.43
N LYS A 144 -8.08 23.03 4.89
CA LYS A 144 -7.12 24.00 5.44
C LYS A 144 -7.30 24.11 6.96
N ASP A 145 -6.20 24.10 7.68
CA ASP A 145 -6.18 24.33 9.11
C ASP A 145 -6.39 25.80 9.51
N SER A 146 -6.22 26.09 10.80
CA SER A 146 -6.28 27.45 11.37
C SER A 146 -4.94 28.19 11.36
N GLY A 147 -3.91 27.61 10.74
CA GLY A 147 -2.53 28.10 10.78
C GLY A 147 -2.23 29.31 9.88
N THR A 148 -0.97 29.66 9.80
CA THR A 148 -0.46 30.75 8.95
C THR A 148 -0.51 30.38 7.47
N ASN A 149 -0.84 31.35 6.63
CA ASN A 149 -0.93 31.17 5.19
C ASN A 149 0.48 31.13 4.58
N THR A 150 0.91 29.95 4.12
CA THR A 150 2.15 29.81 3.36
C THR A 150 1.87 29.04 2.07
N GLY A 151 2.40 29.54 0.96
CA GLY A 151 2.16 28.95 -0.36
C GLY A 151 0.85 29.36 -1.02
N ASP A 152 0.31 28.53 -1.89
CA ASP A 152 -0.91 28.77 -2.66
C ASP A 152 -2.17 28.26 -1.95
N ASP A 153 -2.02 27.49 -0.87
CA ASP A 153 -3.10 26.90 -0.07
C ASP A 153 -4.20 26.26 -0.92
N ARG A 154 -3.83 25.32 -1.80
CA ARG A 154 -4.72 24.67 -2.77
C ARG A 154 -4.52 23.18 -2.85
N GLY A 155 -5.60 22.46 -3.16
CA GLY A 155 -5.58 21.09 -3.65
C GLY A 155 -5.62 21.07 -5.18
N TYR A 156 -5.01 20.07 -5.78
CA TYR A 156 -4.98 19.84 -7.23
C TYR A 156 -5.31 18.40 -7.57
N ILE A 157 -6.10 18.21 -8.62
CA ILE A 157 -6.50 16.90 -9.13
C ILE A 157 -6.25 16.86 -10.63
N LEU A 158 -5.69 15.73 -11.09
CA LEU A 158 -5.67 15.34 -12.50
C LEU A 158 -6.47 14.05 -12.66
N ILE A 159 -7.26 13.95 -13.72
CA ILE A 159 -8.01 12.74 -14.08
C ILE A 159 -7.31 12.08 -15.26
N ASP A 160 -6.94 10.79 -15.10
CA ASP A 160 -6.33 10.00 -16.16
C ASP A 160 -7.40 9.56 -17.17
N LYS A 161 -7.24 9.94 -18.43
CA LYS A 161 -8.13 9.52 -19.53
C LYS A 161 -7.90 8.08 -19.99
N ASN A 162 -6.82 7.45 -19.56
CA ASN A 162 -6.57 6.03 -19.78
C ASN A 162 -7.47 5.18 -18.87
N MET A 163 -8.77 5.15 -19.19
CA MET A 163 -9.79 4.45 -18.42
C MET A 163 -10.04 3.08 -19.02
N ASP A 164 -10.19 2.07 -18.17
CA ASP A 164 -10.62 0.74 -18.57
C ASP A 164 -12.16 0.70 -18.52
N VAL A 165 -12.78 0.74 -19.71
CA VAL A 165 -14.24 0.80 -19.86
C VAL A 165 -14.84 -0.57 -19.60
N TYR A 166 -15.84 -0.61 -18.73
CA TYR A 166 -16.64 -1.81 -18.51
C TYR A 166 -17.45 -2.14 -19.78
N SER A 167 -17.18 -3.28 -20.40
CA SER A 167 -17.97 -3.79 -21.51
C SER A 167 -18.99 -4.80 -20.99
N ASP A 168 -20.25 -4.39 -20.95
CA ASP A 168 -21.38 -5.31 -20.76
C ASP A 168 -21.66 -5.99 -22.11
N ASP A 169 -20.99 -7.08 -22.40
CA ASP A 169 -21.31 -7.90 -23.58
C ASP A 169 -22.56 -8.73 -23.29
N THR A 170 -23.72 -8.12 -23.50
CA THR A 170 -25.05 -8.75 -23.35
C THR A 170 -25.36 -9.78 -24.40
N SER A 171 -24.39 -10.39 -25.07
CA SER A 171 -24.61 -11.53 -25.98
C SER A 171 -24.80 -12.84 -25.17
N GLY A 172 -25.87 -12.89 -24.36
CA GLY A 172 -26.60 -14.12 -24.05
C GLY A 172 -25.93 -15.20 -23.18
N ASN A 173 -24.80 -14.94 -22.58
CA ASN A 173 -24.25 -15.74 -21.48
C ASN A 173 -24.21 -14.85 -20.23
N GLU A 174 -24.56 -15.40 -19.06
CA GLU A 174 -24.26 -14.74 -17.78
C GLU A 174 -22.82 -14.22 -17.83
N PRO A 175 -22.51 -12.97 -17.32
CA PRO A 175 -21.13 -12.50 -17.33
C PRO A 175 -20.32 -13.55 -16.56
N ASP A 176 -19.49 -14.30 -17.27
CA ASP A 176 -18.40 -15.03 -16.64
C ASP A 176 -17.66 -13.97 -15.83
N ASP A 177 -17.59 -14.13 -14.52
CA ASP A 177 -16.78 -13.29 -13.63
C ASP A 177 -15.45 -13.02 -14.33
N VAL A 178 -15.25 -11.76 -14.78
CA VAL A 178 -14.01 -11.42 -15.51
C VAL A 178 -12.86 -11.75 -14.57
N PHE A 179 -12.14 -12.81 -14.88
CA PHE A 179 -11.04 -13.28 -14.06
C PHE A 179 -9.95 -12.22 -14.01
N ASP A 180 -9.96 -11.42 -12.94
CA ASP A 180 -8.87 -10.49 -12.68
C ASP A 180 -7.80 -11.19 -11.83
N ILE A 181 -6.69 -11.52 -12.46
CA ILE A 181 -5.55 -12.14 -11.81
C ILE A 181 -5.03 -11.34 -10.59
N ASN A 182 -5.26 -10.02 -10.56
CA ASN A 182 -4.84 -9.17 -9.45
C ASN A 182 -5.68 -9.38 -8.19
N ASN A 183 -6.84 -10.01 -8.29
CA ASN A 183 -7.66 -10.39 -7.14
C ASN A 183 -7.11 -11.62 -6.41
N TYR A 184 -6.17 -12.33 -7.01
CA TYR A 184 -5.63 -13.57 -6.46
C TYR A 184 -4.14 -13.44 -6.15
N MET A 185 -3.71 -14.08 -5.06
CA MET A 185 -2.29 -14.29 -4.79
C MET A 185 -1.65 -14.99 -5.99
N THR A 186 -0.66 -14.39 -6.59
CA THR A 186 -0.05 -14.88 -7.83
C THR A 186 1.46 -14.99 -7.69
N ILE A 187 2.00 -16.12 -8.15
CA ILE A 187 3.42 -16.40 -8.29
C ILE A 187 3.79 -16.30 -9.77
N GLU A 188 4.61 -15.32 -10.13
CA GLU A 188 5.17 -15.16 -11.48
C GLU A 188 6.56 -15.80 -11.54
N ALA A 189 6.76 -16.76 -12.45
CA ALA A 189 8.03 -17.44 -12.61
C ALA A 189 9.08 -16.53 -13.26
N LEU A 190 10.27 -16.46 -12.67
CA LEU A 190 11.44 -15.79 -13.25
C LEU A 190 12.41 -16.78 -13.93
N GLU A 191 12.18 -18.07 -13.75
CA GLU A 191 12.99 -19.17 -14.28
C GLU A 191 12.09 -20.32 -14.73
N ASP A 192 12.53 -21.07 -15.72
CA ASP A 192 11.81 -22.25 -16.22
C ASP A 192 11.72 -23.35 -15.16
N GLY A 193 10.62 -24.09 -15.19
CA GLY A 193 10.42 -25.24 -14.31
C GLY A 193 9.96 -24.89 -12.91
N LEU A 194 9.34 -23.71 -12.72
CA LEU A 194 8.78 -23.33 -11.43
C LEU A 194 7.59 -24.22 -11.08
N GLN A 195 7.58 -24.69 -9.84
CA GLN A 195 6.46 -25.33 -9.18
C GLN A 195 6.28 -24.74 -7.78
N ALA A 196 5.06 -24.73 -7.28
CA ALA A 196 4.73 -24.28 -5.92
C ALA A 196 3.93 -25.37 -5.19
N SER A 197 4.08 -25.41 -3.87
CA SER A 197 3.34 -26.32 -2.97
C SER A 197 2.98 -25.54 -1.72
N LEU A 198 1.78 -25.75 -1.17
CA LEU A 198 1.39 -25.29 0.16
C LEU A 198 1.35 -26.49 1.13
N ASN A 199 2.19 -26.46 2.14
CA ASN A 199 2.16 -27.45 3.22
C ASN A 199 1.28 -26.91 4.37
N GLY A 200 0.03 -27.31 4.40
CA GLY A 200 -0.97 -26.79 5.35
C GLY A 200 -2.38 -27.18 4.94
N ASN A 201 -3.11 -26.26 4.35
CA ASN A 201 -4.47 -26.53 3.85
C ASN A 201 -4.45 -26.88 2.36
N ASP A 202 -5.52 -27.54 1.91
CA ASP A 202 -5.83 -27.69 0.50
C ASP A 202 -6.32 -26.35 -0.05
N ILE A 203 -5.87 -26.01 -1.25
CA ILE A 203 -6.24 -24.77 -1.96
C ILE A 203 -6.48 -25.09 -3.44
N GLU A 204 -6.81 -24.09 -4.21
CA GLU A 204 -6.90 -24.22 -5.66
C GLU A 204 -5.88 -23.29 -6.35
N TYR A 205 -5.46 -23.67 -7.54
CA TYR A 205 -4.63 -22.82 -8.39
C TYR A 205 -5.12 -22.84 -9.84
N CYS A 206 -4.81 -21.78 -10.58
CA CYS A 206 -4.95 -21.76 -12.04
C CYS A 206 -3.66 -21.21 -12.67
N VAL A 207 -3.51 -21.45 -13.97
CA VAL A 207 -2.34 -21.02 -14.74
C VAL A 207 -2.75 -19.89 -15.67
N ASP A 208 -1.93 -18.82 -15.73
CA ASP A 208 -2.04 -17.69 -16.65
C ASP A 208 -3.44 -17.05 -16.71
N GLY A 209 -4.15 -17.04 -15.58
CA GLY A 209 -5.49 -16.46 -15.54
C GLY A 209 -6.55 -17.23 -16.33
N SER A 210 -6.37 -18.54 -16.53
CA SER A 210 -7.27 -19.38 -17.32
C SER A 210 -8.66 -19.54 -16.71
N ASN A 211 -8.90 -19.07 -15.49
CA ASN A 211 -10.11 -19.30 -14.67
C ASN A 211 -10.48 -20.80 -14.51
N SER A 212 -9.58 -21.69 -14.88
CA SER A 212 -9.73 -23.13 -14.71
C SER A 212 -8.99 -23.55 -13.44
N TRP A 213 -9.72 -23.66 -12.35
CA TRP A 213 -9.18 -23.95 -11.03
C TRP A 213 -8.90 -25.43 -10.84
N ILE A 214 -7.72 -25.75 -10.38
CA ILE A 214 -7.20 -27.08 -10.14
C ILE A 214 -6.96 -27.23 -8.64
N SER A 215 -7.52 -28.26 -8.03
CA SER A 215 -7.29 -28.56 -6.62
C SER A 215 -5.83 -28.89 -6.36
N LEU A 216 -5.26 -28.27 -5.33
CA LEU A 216 -3.91 -28.50 -4.85
C LEU A 216 -3.99 -29.03 -3.40
N SER A 217 -3.81 -30.33 -3.25
CA SER A 217 -3.76 -30.96 -1.93
C SER A 217 -2.50 -30.56 -1.17
N SER A 218 -2.62 -30.45 0.14
CA SER A 218 -1.51 -30.10 1.04
C SER A 218 -0.25 -30.92 0.76
N GLY A 219 0.87 -30.21 0.57
CA GLY A 219 2.17 -30.80 0.28
C GLY A 219 2.38 -31.28 -1.16
N SER A 220 1.34 -31.27 -2.02
CA SER A 220 1.47 -31.54 -3.44
C SER A 220 2.03 -30.33 -4.18
N TYR A 221 2.71 -30.56 -5.32
CA TYR A 221 3.18 -29.51 -6.19
C TYR A 221 2.21 -29.21 -7.33
N THR A 222 2.13 -27.94 -7.74
CA THR A 222 1.45 -27.53 -8.96
C THR A 222 2.10 -28.16 -10.19
N GLN A 223 1.46 -28.05 -11.35
CA GLN A 223 2.19 -28.26 -12.61
C GLN A 223 3.39 -27.30 -12.72
N SER A 224 4.37 -27.70 -13.51
CA SER A 224 5.54 -26.88 -13.80
C SER A 224 5.20 -25.79 -14.82
N ILE A 225 5.65 -24.56 -14.56
CA ILE A 225 5.53 -23.43 -15.49
C ILE A 225 6.89 -22.86 -15.86
N ASN A 226 6.98 -22.20 -17.01
CA ASN A 226 8.20 -21.55 -17.49
C ASN A 226 8.26 -20.07 -17.09
N ALA A 227 9.42 -19.45 -17.27
CA ALA A 227 9.62 -18.02 -17.01
C ALA A 227 8.56 -17.15 -17.73
N GLY A 228 8.03 -16.13 -17.03
CA GLY A 228 6.98 -15.24 -17.49
C GLY A 228 5.56 -15.77 -17.27
N HIS A 229 5.37 -17.07 -17.03
CA HIS A 229 4.07 -17.64 -16.69
C HIS A 229 3.71 -17.46 -15.23
N LYS A 230 2.43 -17.61 -14.89
CA LYS A 230 1.86 -17.28 -13.58
C LYS A 230 1.03 -18.42 -13.02
N LEU A 231 1.13 -18.60 -11.71
CA LEU A 231 0.24 -19.44 -10.91
C LEU A 231 -0.56 -18.56 -9.98
N SER A 232 -1.87 -18.53 -10.11
CA SER A 232 -2.75 -17.82 -9.19
C SER A 232 -3.42 -18.80 -8.23
N PHE A 233 -3.61 -18.39 -6.98
CA PHE A 233 -4.08 -19.25 -5.89
C PHE A 233 -5.30 -18.66 -5.20
N ARG A 234 -6.21 -19.53 -4.80
CA ARG A 234 -7.32 -19.19 -3.92
C ARG A 234 -7.62 -20.32 -2.92
N GLY A 235 -8.15 -19.92 -1.79
CA GLY A 235 -8.75 -20.82 -0.80
C GLY A 235 -10.22 -20.48 -0.61
N SER A 236 -10.94 -21.30 0.11
CA SER A 236 -12.34 -21.06 0.44
C SER A 236 -12.62 -21.40 1.90
N GLY A 237 -12.95 -20.38 2.70
CA GLY A 237 -13.34 -20.55 4.10
C GLY A 237 -12.26 -21.16 4.99
N LEU A 238 -10.98 -20.94 4.68
CA LEU A 238 -9.88 -21.48 5.48
C LEU A 238 -9.85 -20.79 6.85
N ILE A 239 -9.69 -21.60 7.89
CA ILE A 239 -9.51 -21.14 9.26
C ILE A 239 -8.04 -21.34 9.64
N PRO A 240 -7.28 -20.24 9.87
CA PRO A 240 -5.89 -20.34 10.25
C PRO A 240 -5.70 -21.07 11.59
N ALA A 241 -4.81 -22.05 11.63
CA ALA A 241 -4.50 -22.75 12.87
C ALA A 241 -3.50 -21.94 13.72
N ALA A 242 -3.72 -21.92 15.04
CA ALA A 242 -2.83 -21.23 15.98
C ALA A 242 -1.37 -21.71 15.81
N ASN A 243 -0.44 -20.75 15.70
CA ASN A 243 1.01 -20.96 15.47
C ASN A 243 1.38 -21.67 14.14
N LYS A 244 0.45 -21.90 13.23
CA LYS A 244 0.69 -22.56 11.94
C LYS A 244 0.15 -21.76 10.75
N GLY A 245 -0.87 -20.91 10.96
CA GLY A 245 -1.57 -20.21 9.89
C GLY A 245 -2.33 -21.16 8.97
N ILE A 246 -2.41 -20.78 7.69
CA ILE A 246 -3.01 -21.62 6.64
C ILE A 246 -2.00 -22.60 6.01
N GLY A 247 -0.72 -22.45 6.32
CA GLY A 247 0.36 -23.30 5.81
C GLY A 247 1.59 -22.50 5.38
N THR A 248 2.55 -23.21 4.80
CA THR A 248 3.82 -22.63 4.32
C THR A 248 4.07 -23.04 2.87
N PHE A 249 4.35 -22.05 2.01
CA PHE A 249 4.71 -22.29 0.62
C PHE A 249 6.15 -22.81 0.48
N SER A 250 6.31 -23.76 -0.43
CA SER A 250 7.60 -24.16 -1.01
C SER A 250 7.57 -23.85 -2.49
N ILE A 251 8.53 -23.05 -2.97
CA ILE A 251 8.63 -22.62 -4.36
C ILE A 251 10.00 -23.07 -4.90
N THR A 252 10.02 -23.74 -6.04
CA THR A 252 11.22 -24.44 -6.53
C THR A 252 12.19 -23.54 -7.29
N LYS A 253 11.74 -22.41 -7.85
CA LYS A 253 12.51 -21.48 -8.70
C LYS A 253 12.23 -20.03 -8.32
N ARG A 254 13.11 -19.11 -8.75
CA ARG A 254 12.96 -17.68 -8.46
C ARG A 254 11.65 -17.13 -9.01
N CYS A 255 11.01 -16.29 -8.22
CA CYS A 255 9.70 -15.76 -8.53
C CYS A 255 9.47 -14.35 -7.97
N LYS A 256 8.42 -13.71 -8.51
CA LYS A 256 7.77 -12.55 -7.89
C LYS A 256 6.42 -12.97 -7.33
N LEU A 257 6.00 -12.30 -6.26
CA LEU A 257 4.65 -12.39 -5.72
C LEU A 257 3.86 -11.13 -6.12
N THR A 258 2.68 -11.34 -6.67
CA THR A 258 1.78 -10.27 -7.11
C THR A 258 0.35 -10.56 -6.69
N GLY A 259 -0.57 -9.65 -7.00
CA GLY A 259 -1.98 -9.80 -6.71
C GLY A 259 -2.32 -9.62 -5.23
N ASN A 260 -3.32 -10.34 -4.76
CA ASN A 260 -3.94 -10.17 -3.44
C ASN A 260 -3.83 -11.44 -2.59
N CYS A 261 -3.00 -11.38 -1.53
CA CYS A 261 -2.77 -12.51 -0.62
C CYS A 261 -4.06 -12.97 0.10
N ASN A 262 -5.03 -12.09 0.29
CA ASN A 262 -6.30 -12.41 0.95
C ASN A 262 -7.13 -13.45 0.18
N SER A 263 -6.86 -13.69 -1.11
CA SER A 263 -7.51 -14.75 -1.89
C SER A 263 -7.33 -16.15 -1.31
N LEU A 264 -6.26 -16.37 -0.58
CA LEU A 264 -6.03 -17.64 0.12
C LEU A 264 -7.05 -17.90 1.26
N LEU A 265 -7.68 -16.84 1.80
CA LEU A 265 -8.71 -16.95 2.83
C LEU A 265 -10.13 -16.77 2.28
N PHE A 266 -10.29 -15.84 1.35
CA PHE A 266 -11.59 -15.33 0.94
C PHE A 266 -11.96 -15.72 -0.49
N GLY A 267 -11.09 -16.43 -1.22
CA GLY A 267 -11.35 -16.87 -2.58
C GLY A 267 -11.68 -15.66 -3.48
N ASP A 268 -12.76 -15.76 -4.21
CA ASP A 268 -13.24 -14.75 -5.16
C ASP A 268 -13.69 -13.44 -4.48
N ASN A 269 -13.94 -13.48 -3.16
CA ASN A 269 -14.30 -12.29 -2.37
C ASN A 269 -13.07 -11.49 -1.85
N ALA A 270 -11.86 -11.84 -2.25
CA ALA A 270 -10.64 -11.20 -1.76
C ALA A 270 -10.54 -9.72 -2.13
N ALA A 271 -11.07 -9.34 -3.31
CA ALA A 271 -11.05 -7.98 -3.82
C ALA A 271 -11.79 -6.98 -2.91
N THR A 272 -12.81 -7.43 -2.19
CA THR A 272 -13.65 -6.60 -1.31
C THR A 272 -13.39 -6.82 0.17
N ASN A 273 -12.59 -7.84 0.53
CA ASN A 273 -12.32 -8.17 1.94
C ASN A 273 -10.91 -7.77 2.37
N TYR A 274 -10.83 -6.65 3.07
CA TYR A 274 -9.59 -6.07 3.61
C TYR A 274 -9.42 -6.30 5.13
N SER A 275 -10.23 -7.18 5.74
CA SER A 275 -10.21 -7.41 7.19
C SER A 275 -9.66 -8.78 7.56
N LEU A 276 -8.62 -8.78 8.39
CA LEU A 276 -8.09 -9.97 9.07
C LEU A 276 -8.43 -9.98 10.58
N ALA A 277 -9.37 -9.13 11.04
CA ALA A 277 -9.65 -8.96 12.46
C ALA A 277 -10.04 -10.28 13.18
N GLU A 278 -10.76 -11.16 12.48
CA GLU A 278 -11.18 -12.48 12.99
C GLU A 278 -10.16 -13.61 12.70
N TYR A 279 -9.05 -13.30 12.00
CA TYR A 279 -8.12 -14.29 11.46
C TYR A 279 -6.75 -14.21 12.14
N SER A 280 -6.67 -14.52 13.44
CA SER A 280 -5.38 -14.65 14.11
C SER A 280 -4.51 -15.70 13.43
N TYR A 281 -3.22 -15.41 13.28
CA TYR A 281 -2.28 -16.26 12.53
C TYR A 281 -2.61 -16.41 11.03
N ALA A 282 -3.41 -15.56 10.40
CA ALA A 282 -3.85 -15.68 9.00
C ALA A 282 -2.76 -16.23 8.07
N PHE A 283 -1.70 -15.48 7.90
CA PHE A 283 -0.58 -15.80 7.01
C PHE A 283 0.74 -16.03 7.77
N TYR A 284 0.63 -16.55 9.00
CA TYR A 284 1.77 -16.88 9.84
C TYR A 284 2.69 -17.90 9.14
N LYS A 285 3.95 -17.54 8.92
CA LYS A 285 4.96 -18.37 8.23
C LYS A 285 4.63 -18.72 6.77
N LEU A 286 3.79 -17.97 6.07
CA LEU A 286 3.32 -18.34 4.73
C LEU A 286 4.46 -18.57 3.74
N PHE A 287 5.52 -17.74 3.76
CA PHE A 287 6.73 -17.88 2.94
C PHE A 287 8.00 -18.08 3.77
N TYR A 288 7.88 -18.73 4.93
CA TYR A 288 8.99 -18.96 5.85
C TYR A 288 10.15 -19.73 5.18
N ASN A 289 11.35 -19.15 5.18
CA ASN A 289 12.57 -19.65 4.49
C ASN A 289 12.40 -19.85 2.96
N CYS A 290 11.48 -19.14 2.33
CA CYS A 290 11.27 -19.21 0.89
C CYS A 290 12.30 -18.32 0.16
N THR A 291 13.53 -18.82 -0.01
CA THR A 291 14.64 -18.05 -0.59
C THR A 291 14.45 -17.72 -2.08
N ASN A 292 13.51 -18.36 -2.75
CA ASN A 292 13.19 -18.13 -4.16
C ASN A 292 12.27 -16.92 -4.41
N VAL A 293 11.69 -16.33 -3.37
CA VAL A 293 10.94 -15.08 -3.49
C VAL A 293 11.92 -13.91 -3.60
N VAL A 294 11.84 -13.17 -4.72
CA VAL A 294 12.75 -12.04 -5.00
C VAL A 294 12.06 -10.70 -4.80
N ASN A 295 10.87 -10.53 -5.32
CA ASN A 295 10.10 -9.28 -5.22
C ASN A 295 8.65 -9.59 -4.82
N VAL A 296 8.05 -8.67 -4.08
CA VAL A 296 6.62 -8.70 -3.73
C VAL A 296 6.00 -7.37 -4.15
N SER A 297 4.87 -7.43 -4.85
CA SER A 297 4.19 -6.20 -5.29
C SER A 297 3.73 -5.37 -4.09
N LEU A 298 3.71 -4.05 -4.24
CA LEU A 298 3.38 -3.11 -3.16
C LEU A 298 1.98 -3.34 -2.57
N THR A 299 1.03 -3.84 -3.37
CA THR A 299 -0.37 -4.09 -3.00
C THR A 299 -0.65 -5.51 -2.52
N PHE A 300 0.37 -6.37 -2.41
CA PHE A 300 0.21 -7.80 -2.10
C PHE A 300 -0.48 -8.07 -0.75
N LEU A 301 -0.29 -7.20 0.24
CA LEU A 301 -0.85 -7.31 1.59
C LEU A 301 -1.85 -6.17 1.86
N PRO A 302 -3.09 -6.27 1.35
CA PRO A 302 -4.03 -5.17 1.36
C PRO A 302 -4.80 -4.99 2.68
N ALA A 303 -4.57 -5.83 3.69
CA ALA A 303 -5.38 -5.82 4.91
C ALA A 303 -5.26 -4.51 5.69
N MET A 304 -6.43 -3.91 5.99
CA MET A 304 -6.58 -2.67 6.76
C MET A 304 -6.86 -2.94 8.23
N ALA A 305 -7.57 -4.02 8.56
CA ALA A 305 -7.83 -4.47 9.93
C ALA A 305 -7.04 -5.75 10.21
N MET A 306 -6.33 -5.75 11.32
CA MET A 306 -5.35 -6.79 11.68
C MET A 306 -5.84 -7.65 12.84
N SER A 307 -5.22 -8.80 13.01
CA SER A 307 -5.34 -9.65 14.19
C SER A 307 -3.97 -10.08 14.71
N ASN A 308 -3.94 -10.76 15.85
CA ASN A 308 -2.69 -11.19 16.44
C ASN A 308 -1.93 -12.18 15.53
N TYR A 309 -0.62 -11.95 15.36
CA TYR A 309 0.28 -12.79 14.56
C TYR A 309 -0.12 -12.99 13.09
N CYS A 310 -1.04 -12.20 12.52
CA CYS A 310 -1.58 -12.47 11.18
C CYS A 310 -0.50 -12.52 10.07
N TYR A 311 0.57 -11.74 10.17
CA TYR A 311 1.73 -11.80 9.28
C TYR A 311 3.03 -12.19 10.01
N GLY A 312 2.93 -12.77 11.21
CA GLY A 312 4.10 -13.20 11.99
C GLY A 312 4.98 -14.17 11.20
N TYR A 313 6.29 -13.90 11.12
CA TYR A 313 7.29 -14.71 10.39
C TYR A 313 6.99 -14.92 8.90
N MET A 314 6.11 -14.14 8.27
CA MET A 314 5.61 -14.42 6.92
C MET A 314 6.72 -14.58 5.88
N PHE A 315 7.72 -13.71 5.88
CA PHE A 315 8.89 -13.73 4.99
C PHE A 315 10.20 -14.00 5.74
N TYR A 316 10.15 -14.61 6.92
CA TYR A 316 11.34 -14.96 7.68
C TYR A 316 12.31 -15.79 6.83
N GLY A 317 13.57 -15.36 6.72
CA GLY A 317 14.60 -16.08 6.00
C GLY A 317 14.48 -16.06 4.47
N CYS A 318 13.66 -15.19 3.89
CA CYS A 318 13.61 -14.94 2.44
C CYS A 318 14.86 -14.13 2.02
N THR A 319 16.03 -14.78 1.99
CA THR A 319 17.32 -14.10 1.84
C THR A 319 17.50 -13.35 0.53
N ASN A 320 16.77 -13.70 -0.53
CA ASN A 320 16.82 -13.05 -1.84
C ASN A 320 15.71 -11.99 -2.04
N LEU A 321 14.86 -11.75 -1.04
CA LEU A 321 13.82 -10.73 -1.11
C LEU A 321 14.45 -9.32 -1.16
N ILE A 322 14.17 -8.57 -2.23
CA ILE A 322 14.67 -7.21 -2.49
C ILE A 322 13.61 -6.16 -2.12
N ASP A 323 12.39 -6.31 -2.68
CA ASP A 323 11.29 -5.38 -2.52
C ASP A 323 10.16 -6.01 -1.69
N ALA A 324 9.85 -5.40 -0.56
CA ALA A 324 8.74 -5.78 0.32
C ALA A 324 7.45 -5.02 -0.03
N PRO A 325 6.25 -5.58 0.26
CA PRO A 325 4.99 -4.90 0.06
C PRO A 325 4.75 -3.79 1.08
N ASN A 326 3.84 -2.86 0.75
CA ASN A 326 3.32 -1.88 1.68
C ASN A 326 2.41 -2.54 2.72
N LEU A 327 2.36 -1.95 3.90
CA LEU A 327 1.57 -2.40 5.05
C LEU A 327 0.57 -1.30 5.43
N PRO A 328 -0.64 -1.30 4.83
CA PRO A 328 -1.56 -0.18 4.87
C PRO A 328 -2.34 -0.01 6.17
N SER A 329 -2.32 -1.01 7.06
CA SER A 329 -3.08 -0.94 8.33
C SER A 329 -2.58 0.20 9.23
N LEU A 330 -3.50 1.05 9.68
CA LEU A 330 -3.20 2.17 10.59
C LEU A 330 -3.11 1.72 12.06
N THR A 331 -3.76 0.60 12.41
CA THR A 331 -3.77 0.05 13.76
C THR A 331 -3.20 -1.36 13.75
N LEU A 332 -2.12 -1.57 14.47
CA LEU A 332 -1.48 -2.87 14.60
C LEU A 332 -1.95 -3.60 15.85
N MET A 333 -2.18 -4.89 15.70
CA MET A 333 -2.50 -5.80 16.80
C MET A 333 -1.24 -6.52 17.33
N GLY A 334 -1.38 -7.21 18.46
CA GLY A 334 -0.25 -7.85 19.12
C GLY A 334 0.51 -8.81 18.22
N SER A 335 1.84 -8.62 18.10
CA SER A 335 2.72 -9.50 17.32
C SER A 335 2.36 -9.67 15.84
N CYS A 336 1.55 -8.77 15.23
CA CYS A 336 1.06 -8.95 13.85
C CYS A 336 2.18 -9.01 12.80
N TYR A 337 3.31 -8.30 13.01
CA TYR A 337 4.51 -8.32 12.16
C TYR A 337 5.73 -8.92 12.87
N TYR A 338 5.52 -9.80 13.85
CA TYR A 338 6.57 -10.41 14.65
C TYR A 338 7.58 -11.17 13.78
N TYR A 339 8.85 -10.74 13.73
CA TYR A 339 9.93 -11.28 12.89
C TYR A 339 9.56 -11.43 11.40
N MET A 340 8.67 -10.60 10.85
CA MET A 340 8.11 -10.76 9.50
C MET A 340 9.17 -10.89 8.41
N TYR A 341 10.22 -10.06 8.45
CA TYR A 341 11.32 -10.01 7.47
C TYR A 341 12.68 -10.40 8.06
N TYR A 342 12.71 -11.11 9.18
CA TYR A 342 13.98 -11.54 9.78
C TYR A 342 14.90 -12.20 8.76
N GLY A 343 16.13 -11.70 8.61
CA GLY A 343 17.15 -12.30 7.74
C GLY A 343 16.91 -12.17 6.25
N CYS A 344 16.03 -11.27 5.80
CA CYS A 344 15.91 -10.89 4.39
C CYS A 344 17.13 -10.07 3.97
N SER A 345 18.27 -10.76 3.80
CA SER A 345 19.60 -10.15 3.68
C SER A 345 19.78 -9.30 2.43
N SER A 346 19.03 -9.55 1.35
CA SER A 346 19.08 -8.77 0.10
C SER A 346 18.11 -7.58 0.09
N MET A 347 17.28 -7.38 1.14
CA MET A 347 16.27 -6.34 1.15
C MET A 347 16.89 -4.94 1.10
N THR A 348 16.51 -4.16 0.09
CA THR A 348 16.88 -2.75 -0.06
C THR A 348 15.67 -1.83 0.04
N ASN A 349 14.47 -2.31 -0.33
CA ASN A 349 13.22 -1.58 -0.25
C ASN A 349 12.27 -2.27 0.76
N PRO A 350 12.04 -1.68 1.95
CA PRO A 350 11.28 -2.31 3.03
C PRO A 350 9.76 -2.17 2.88
N GLY A 351 9.26 -1.50 1.82
CA GLY A 351 7.88 -1.07 1.73
C GLY A 351 7.54 0.05 2.73
N GLU A 352 6.31 0.48 2.73
CA GLU A 352 5.81 1.51 3.65
C GLU A 352 5.03 0.87 4.81
N ILE A 353 5.11 1.48 5.99
CA ILE A 353 4.32 1.11 7.17
C ILE A 353 3.42 2.30 7.53
N SER A 354 2.12 2.18 7.28
CA SER A 354 1.16 3.28 7.52
C SER A 354 0.75 3.42 8.99
N ALA A 355 1.18 2.52 9.86
CA ALA A 355 0.69 2.39 11.23
C ALA A 355 0.99 3.60 12.11
N THR A 356 -0.06 4.16 12.72
CA THR A 356 0.00 5.23 13.71
C THR A 356 -0.34 4.73 15.12
N THR A 357 -1.05 3.61 15.23
CA THR A 357 -1.41 2.97 16.50
C THR A 357 -0.78 1.58 16.60
N LEU A 358 -0.02 1.36 17.66
CA LEU A 358 0.75 0.13 17.86
C LEU A 358 0.23 -0.68 19.05
N ALA A 359 0.39 -2.00 18.99
CA ALA A 359 0.20 -2.88 20.13
C ALA A 359 1.53 -3.53 20.58
N THR A 360 1.48 -4.24 21.71
CA THR A 360 2.63 -4.94 22.27
C THR A 360 3.20 -5.97 21.29
N TYR A 361 4.52 -5.99 21.12
CA TYR A 361 5.27 -6.89 20.21
C TYR A 361 4.93 -6.75 18.72
N CYS A 362 4.17 -5.75 18.26
CA CYS A 362 3.63 -5.69 16.90
C CYS A 362 4.72 -5.78 15.80
N CYS A 363 5.86 -5.10 15.96
CA CYS A 363 6.99 -5.10 15.03
C CYS A 363 8.28 -5.66 15.66
N TYR A 364 8.16 -6.56 16.65
CA TYR A 364 9.31 -7.16 17.32
C TYR A 364 10.21 -7.88 16.31
N GLY A 365 11.48 -7.45 16.21
CA GLY A 365 12.48 -8.02 15.31
C GLY A 365 12.11 -8.01 13.83
N MET A 366 11.18 -7.16 13.38
CA MET A 366 10.59 -7.19 12.05
C MET A 366 11.64 -7.23 10.92
N TYR A 367 12.66 -6.38 10.97
CA TYR A 367 13.75 -6.32 10.00
C TYR A 367 15.09 -6.83 10.56
N TYR A 368 15.07 -7.63 11.61
CA TYR A 368 16.29 -8.13 12.23
C TYR A 368 17.20 -8.83 11.21
N LYS A 369 18.48 -8.42 11.11
CA LYS A 369 19.48 -8.94 10.14
C LYS A 369 19.15 -8.71 8.66
N CYS A 370 18.37 -7.69 8.30
CA CYS A 370 18.27 -7.22 6.91
C CYS A 370 19.52 -6.40 6.56
N VAL A 371 20.63 -7.08 6.30
CA VAL A 371 21.96 -6.45 6.23
C VAL A 371 22.15 -5.45 5.09
N SER A 372 21.38 -5.57 4.00
CA SER A 372 21.43 -4.65 2.85
C SER A 372 20.51 -3.45 2.99
N LEU A 373 19.65 -3.40 4.02
CA LEU A 373 18.71 -2.31 4.23
C LEU A 373 19.46 -1.02 4.61
N GLN A 374 19.36 0.03 3.79
CA GLN A 374 20.03 1.32 4.01
C GLN A 374 19.12 2.34 4.69
N SER A 375 17.82 2.33 4.37
CA SER A 375 16.83 3.23 4.91
C SER A 375 15.68 2.46 5.54
N ALA A 376 15.30 2.80 6.77
CA ALA A 376 14.08 2.29 7.37
C ALA A 376 12.83 2.90 6.72
N PRO A 377 11.67 2.23 6.75
CA PRO A 377 10.40 2.89 6.48
C PRO A 377 10.16 4.01 7.51
N VAL A 378 9.34 5.00 7.16
CA VAL A 378 8.93 6.03 8.13
C VAL A 378 8.05 5.41 9.21
N LEU A 379 8.34 5.72 10.47
CA LEU A 379 7.60 5.20 11.63
C LEU A 379 6.71 6.33 12.20
N TYR A 380 5.40 6.24 11.93
CA TYR A 380 4.45 7.31 12.22
C TYR A 380 3.87 7.30 13.63
N ALA A 381 4.01 6.19 14.37
CA ALA A 381 3.42 6.08 15.71
C ALA A 381 4.09 7.02 16.71
N GLU A 382 3.29 7.84 17.40
CA GLU A 382 3.76 8.79 18.42
C GLU A 382 3.95 8.13 19.79
N VAL A 383 3.17 7.10 20.10
CA VAL A 383 3.21 6.38 21.38
C VAL A 383 3.71 4.96 21.16
N LEU A 384 4.78 4.60 21.85
CA LEU A 384 5.40 3.29 21.71
C LEU A 384 5.04 2.37 22.88
N PRO A 385 4.18 1.35 22.70
CA PRO A 385 3.86 0.36 23.72
C PRO A 385 5.01 -0.63 23.96
N SER A 386 4.84 -1.52 24.95
CA SER A 386 5.86 -2.49 25.34
C SER A 386 6.32 -3.33 24.15
N TYR A 387 7.65 -3.46 24.01
CA TYR A 387 8.31 -4.33 23.03
C TYR A 387 7.94 -4.11 21.56
N CYS A 388 7.28 -3.00 21.19
CA CYS A 388 6.75 -2.80 19.84
C CYS A 388 7.84 -2.79 18.75
N TYR A 389 8.99 -2.15 19.00
CA TYR A 389 10.15 -2.10 18.11
C TYR A 389 11.38 -2.82 18.67
N TYR A 390 11.22 -3.71 19.65
CA TYR A 390 12.31 -4.49 20.22
C TYR A 390 13.05 -5.27 19.15
N TYR A 391 14.37 -5.12 19.03
CA TYR A 391 15.21 -5.69 17.95
C TYR A 391 14.84 -5.32 16.51
N MET A 392 13.96 -4.37 16.25
CA MET A 392 13.35 -4.15 14.94
C MET A 392 14.37 -4.09 13.78
N PHE A 393 15.46 -3.33 13.94
CA PHE A 393 16.53 -3.17 12.95
C PHE A 393 17.88 -3.73 13.43
N SER A 394 17.91 -4.52 14.48
CA SER A 394 19.16 -5.06 15.01
C SER A 394 19.86 -5.93 13.94
N GLY A 395 21.14 -5.69 13.72
CA GLY A 395 21.94 -6.37 12.71
C GLY A 395 21.73 -5.89 11.26
N CYS A 396 20.99 -4.80 11.04
CA CYS A 396 20.89 -4.14 9.72
C CYS A 396 22.15 -3.30 9.47
N SER A 397 23.27 -3.95 9.15
CA SER A 397 24.61 -3.32 9.15
C SER A 397 24.80 -2.19 8.15
N SER A 398 23.97 -2.11 7.10
CA SER A 398 23.97 -1.01 6.12
C SER A 398 23.02 0.14 6.47
N LEU A 399 22.17 -0.01 7.50
CA LEU A 399 21.16 0.96 7.85
C LEU A 399 21.79 2.25 8.36
N ASN A 400 21.52 3.37 7.67
CA ASN A 400 22.10 4.69 7.97
C ASN A 400 21.08 5.83 7.94
N TYR A 401 19.78 5.53 7.75
CA TYR A 401 18.71 6.50 7.76
C TYR A 401 17.47 5.96 8.47
N ILE A 402 16.99 6.70 9.48
CA ILE A 402 15.72 6.44 10.17
C ILE A 402 14.96 7.74 10.38
N LYS A 403 13.64 7.70 10.19
CA LYS A 403 12.71 8.76 10.55
C LYS A 403 11.59 8.20 11.41
N THR A 404 11.38 8.78 12.61
CA THR A 404 10.31 8.37 13.53
C THR A 404 9.60 9.56 14.14
N TYR A 405 8.29 9.47 14.25
CA TYR A 405 7.42 10.44 14.92
C TYR A 405 7.20 10.11 16.40
N ALA A 406 7.87 9.11 16.95
CA ALA A 406 7.71 8.69 18.34
C ALA A 406 8.00 9.83 19.32
N ILE A 407 7.01 10.19 20.15
CA ILE A 407 7.07 11.23 21.19
C ILE A 407 7.26 10.58 22.56
N THR A 408 6.46 9.56 22.88
CA THR A 408 6.44 8.95 24.20
C THR A 408 6.57 7.43 24.15
N THR A 409 7.08 6.88 25.25
CA THR A 409 7.12 5.43 25.45
C THR A 409 6.19 5.08 26.61
N SER A 410 5.19 4.24 26.38
CA SER A 410 4.19 3.87 27.38
C SER A 410 4.38 2.50 28.01
N GLY A 411 5.43 1.77 27.60
CA GLY A 411 5.64 0.39 28.02
C GLY A 411 7.07 0.01 28.35
N TYR A 412 7.26 -1.28 28.63
CA TYR A 412 8.59 -1.84 28.91
C TYR A 412 9.37 -2.07 27.61
N TYR A 413 10.60 -1.58 27.55
CA TYR A 413 11.56 -1.87 26.48
C TYR A 413 11.03 -1.68 25.03
N PRO A 414 10.33 -0.59 24.71
CA PRO A 414 9.69 -0.45 23.38
C PRO A 414 10.71 -0.47 22.24
N MET A 415 11.91 0.06 22.43
CA MET A 415 13.00 0.16 21.45
C MET A 415 14.30 -0.55 21.92
N TYR A 416 14.22 -1.54 22.81
CA TYR A 416 15.43 -2.17 23.35
C TYR A 416 16.19 -2.93 22.25
N TYR A 417 17.48 -2.66 22.12
CA TYR A 417 18.34 -3.20 21.04
C TYR A 417 17.84 -2.97 19.61
N TRP A 418 16.90 -2.05 19.37
CA TRP A 418 16.25 -1.90 18.08
C TRP A 418 17.19 -1.53 16.92
N MET A 419 18.30 -0.85 17.20
CA MET A 419 19.35 -0.44 16.26
C MET A 419 20.72 -1.03 16.60
N ASN A 420 20.78 -2.14 17.31
CA ASN A 420 22.05 -2.76 17.63
C ASN A 420 22.73 -3.33 16.39
N GLY A 421 23.99 -2.93 16.10
CA GLY A 421 24.75 -3.43 14.94
C GLY A 421 24.31 -2.86 13.59
N VAL A 422 23.70 -1.66 13.58
CA VAL A 422 23.50 -0.86 12.36
C VAL A 422 24.80 -0.15 11.93
N SER A 423 24.80 0.61 10.85
CA SER A 423 25.94 1.43 10.41
C SER A 423 26.47 2.30 11.55
N SER A 424 27.78 2.46 11.63
CA SER A 424 28.44 3.31 12.64
C SER A 424 28.13 4.80 12.48
N THR A 425 27.63 5.23 11.31
CA THR A 425 27.23 6.61 11.03
C THR A 425 25.91 6.62 10.27
N GLY A 426 25.10 7.65 10.48
CA GLY A 426 23.80 7.79 9.82
C GLY A 426 23.09 9.09 10.20
N THR A 427 21.87 9.24 9.69
CA THR A 427 20.98 10.35 10.02
C THR A 427 19.72 9.82 10.69
N PHE A 428 19.42 10.35 11.85
CA PHE A 428 18.24 10.03 12.62
C PHE A 428 17.31 11.23 12.74
N TYR A 429 16.10 11.11 12.20
CA TYR A 429 15.07 12.13 12.37
C TYR A 429 14.19 11.78 13.57
N LYS A 430 14.22 12.63 14.59
CA LYS A 430 13.52 12.50 15.87
C LYS A 430 12.51 13.62 16.03
N HIS A 431 11.32 13.30 16.56
CA HIS A 431 10.33 14.34 16.89
C HIS A 431 10.91 15.29 17.94
N ILE A 432 10.69 16.62 17.75
CA ILE A 432 11.28 17.64 18.66
C ILE A 432 10.76 17.49 20.08
N ASP A 433 9.51 17.10 20.27
CA ASP A 433 8.86 16.89 21.58
C ASP A 433 9.11 15.50 22.15
N ALA A 434 9.96 14.67 21.51
CA ALA A 434 10.22 13.33 21.99
C ALA A 434 10.87 13.32 23.39
N THR A 435 10.17 12.76 24.36
CA THR A 435 10.57 12.71 25.76
C THR A 435 11.56 11.58 26.07
N TRP A 436 11.68 10.60 25.17
CA TRP A 436 12.67 9.53 25.34
C TRP A 436 14.07 10.06 25.03
N THR A 437 14.95 9.89 26.01
CA THR A 437 16.34 10.35 25.93
C THR A 437 17.20 9.11 25.88
N ASN A 438 17.82 8.82 24.75
CA ASN A 438 18.67 7.65 24.80
C ASN A 438 19.76 7.68 23.76
N THR A 439 20.93 7.44 24.25
CA THR A 439 22.08 7.02 23.49
C THR A 439 22.42 5.59 23.87
N GLY A 440 22.83 4.77 22.91
CA GLY A 440 23.35 3.43 23.17
C GLY A 440 22.31 2.30 23.10
N LEU A 441 22.71 1.08 23.48
CA LEU A 441 22.02 -0.18 23.27
C LEU A 441 20.66 -0.32 23.97
N SER A 442 20.36 0.52 24.95
CA SER A 442 19.12 0.41 25.74
C SER A 442 17.87 1.00 25.07
N GLY A 443 17.97 1.43 23.80
CA GLY A 443 16.80 1.89 23.04
C GLY A 443 16.87 3.34 22.59
N GLY A 444 18.01 3.79 22.11
CA GLY A 444 18.23 5.15 21.65
C GLY A 444 18.74 5.25 20.23
N VAL A 445 19.28 6.42 19.92
CA VAL A 445 20.02 6.68 18.69
C VAL A 445 21.45 6.16 18.86
N PRO A 446 22.03 5.41 17.90
CA PRO A 446 23.39 4.94 17.99
C PRO A 446 24.41 6.08 18.10
N ASP A 447 25.50 5.83 18.82
CA ASP A 447 26.63 6.75 18.87
C ASP A 447 27.18 6.97 17.44
N GLY A 448 27.54 8.21 17.12
CA GLY A 448 28.05 8.58 15.78
C GLY A 448 26.99 8.94 14.75
N TRP A 449 25.70 8.82 15.07
CA TRP A 449 24.63 9.27 14.21
C TRP A 449 24.31 10.76 14.39
N THR A 450 24.01 11.44 13.29
CA THR A 450 23.54 12.83 13.31
C THR A 450 22.05 12.87 13.60
N ILE A 451 21.66 13.52 14.69
CA ILE A 451 20.24 13.72 15.03
C ILE A 451 19.75 15.00 14.35
N LYS A 452 18.64 14.88 13.62
CA LYS A 452 17.85 16.00 13.11
C LYS A 452 16.47 15.96 13.74
N TYR A 453 15.91 17.14 14.01
CA TYR A 453 14.60 17.23 14.63
C TYR A 453 13.53 17.49 13.57
N ILE A 454 12.37 16.86 13.74
CA ILE A 454 11.15 17.10 12.97
C ILE A 454 10.09 17.65 13.92
N THR A 455 9.35 18.60 13.44
CA THR A 455 8.06 19.05 14.00
C THR A 455 6.96 18.26 13.33
N THR A 456 5.79 18.17 13.91
CA THR A 456 4.60 17.54 13.31
C THR A 456 4.27 18.11 11.95
#